data_7e0d99793f303a221f9594bd29da9cc1
#
_entry.id   7e0d99793f303a221f9594bd29da9cc1
#
_cell.length_a   1.000
_cell.length_b   1.000
_cell.length_c   1.000
_cell.angle_alpha   90.00
_cell.angle_beta   90.00
_cell.angle_gamma   90.00
#
_symmetry.space_group_name_H-M   'P 1'
#
loop_
_entity.id
_entity.type
_entity.pdbx_description
1 polymer ?
#
loop_
_entity_poly.entity_id
_entity_poly.type
_entity_poly.pdbx_seq_one_letter_code
_entity_poly.pdbx_strand_id
1 'polypeptide(L)'
;MKMNRRNLIKASAAALAMPMIGGRVMAADPLKVGFIYLGPIGDFGWTWAHEKGRKFMVDSLGGQVVADYVENVAEDASAVPIIRDLAQQGHKLIFTSSFGFMDQTLAVAKEFPDVKFEHCTGFKRADNVSTYNSRFHQGRAVLGTIAGMTTKTNTIGYLGSFKVPEVVMGINSFTLAAQAVNPNVKVKMVMIDSWFDPAKEATAAETLANLGCDVITAHTDSAACLQVCEKKGIFGFGQGADMSRFAPKAHLTAIEDIWGPYYLSRAKAMLDGSWKSTDTWWGMKEGSVVISPYNASVSKEIAAAADKVKAGWLDGSYDVFTGPIADQSGAEKIAKGAKLDDGALATMDWFVKGVEGA
;
A
#
# COMPACT_ATOMS: atom_id res chain seq x y z
N MET A 1 33.57 -8.40 -88.50
CA MET A 1 32.18 -7.90 -88.38
C MET A 1 32.02 -7.04 -87.14
N LYS A 2 31.92 -5.76 -87.35
CA LYS A 2 31.90 -4.78 -86.23
C LYS A 2 30.47 -4.71 -85.72
N MET A 3 30.25 -5.10 -84.48
CA MET A 3 28.98 -4.92 -83.75
C MET A 3 28.80 -3.46 -83.27
N ASN A 4 27.70 -2.90 -83.71
CA ASN A 4 27.40 -1.48 -83.61
C ASN A 4 26.79 -1.21 -82.22
N ARG A 5 27.35 -0.20 -81.46
CA ARG A 5 27.03 0.23 -80.08
C ARG A 5 25.60 0.78 -79.86
N ARG A 6 24.75 0.70 -80.90
CA ARG A 6 23.39 1.29 -80.83
C ARG A 6 22.26 0.38 -80.39
N ASN A 7 22.53 -0.96 -80.24
CA ASN A 7 21.47 -1.90 -79.83
C ASN A 7 21.53 -2.44 -78.42
N LEU A 8 22.30 -1.71 -77.50
CA LEU A 8 22.41 -2.11 -76.08
C LEU A 8 21.63 -1.25 -75.18
N ILE A 9 20.74 -0.33 -75.63
CA ILE A 9 19.99 0.62 -74.77
C ILE A 9 18.46 0.39 -74.87
N LYS A 10 17.98 -0.78 -75.28
CA LYS A 10 16.51 -1.02 -75.26
C LYS A 10 16.04 -2.22 -74.44
N ALA A 11 16.85 -2.71 -73.52
CA ALA A 11 16.48 -3.82 -72.65
C ALA A 11 16.81 -3.56 -71.20
N SER A 12 16.35 -2.44 -70.61
CA SER A 12 16.46 -2.20 -69.15
C SER A 12 15.54 -1.02 -68.74
N ALA A 13 14.25 -1.22 -68.82
CA ALA A 13 13.31 -0.25 -68.21
C ALA A 13 11.94 -0.91 -67.99
N ALA A 14 11.93 -2.03 -67.27
CA ALA A 14 10.73 -2.56 -66.58
C ALA A 14 11.11 -2.90 -65.17
N ALA A 15 11.59 -1.86 -64.41
CA ALA A 15 11.61 -1.92 -62.96
C ALA A 15 10.17 -1.71 -62.50
N LEU A 16 9.54 -2.79 -62.07
CA LEU A 16 8.30 -2.75 -61.33
C LEU A 16 8.46 -1.79 -60.12
N ALA A 17 7.89 -0.61 -60.23
CA ALA A 17 7.62 0.24 -59.09
C ALA A 17 6.53 -0.47 -58.26
N MET A 18 6.92 -1.34 -57.35
CA MET A 18 6.05 -1.70 -56.25
C MET A 18 5.83 -0.40 -55.40
N PRO A 19 4.59 0.03 -55.21
CA PRO A 19 4.32 1.06 -54.22
C PRO A 19 4.72 0.45 -52.89
N MET A 20 5.79 0.97 -52.25
CA MET A 20 5.97 0.82 -50.82
C MET A 20 4.76 1.52 -50.17
N ILE A 21 3.71 0.75 -49.90
CA ILE A 21 2.72 1.14 -48.92
C ILE A 21 3.46 1.06 -47.59
N GLY A 22 4.18 2.12 -47.27
CA GLY A 22 4.65 2.43 -45.96
C GLY A 22 3.39 2.70 -45.10
N GLY A 23 2.75 1.62 -44.67
CA GLY A 23 1.73 1.73 -43.63
C GLY A 23 2.42 2.36 -42.46
N ARG A 24 2.15 3.66 -42.20
CA ARG A 24 2.36 4.25 -40.89
C ARG A 24 1.57 3.34 -39.96
N VAL A 25 2.25 2.50 -39.21
CA VAL A 25 1.68 1.92 -38.00
C VAL A 25 1.33 3.13 -37.15
N MET A 26 0.06 3.54 -37.18
CA MET A 26 -0.45 4.52 -36.24
C MET A 26 -0.20 3.88 -34.88
N ALA A 27 0.68 4.45 -34.09
CA ALA A 27 0.80 4.06 -32.70
C ALA A 27 -0.62 4.16 -32.10
N ALA A 28 -1.09 3.09 -31.49
CA ALA A 28 -2.37 3.12 -30.77
C ALA A 28 -2.31 4.25 -29.73
N ASP A 29 -3.43 4.96 -29.54
CA ASP A 29 -3.50 5.97 -28.50
C ASP A 29 -3.12 5.35 -27.14
N PRO A 30 -2.34 6.07 -26.33
CA PRO A 30 -1.90 5.53 -25.04
C PRO A 30 -3.12 5.26 -24.13
N LEU A 31 -3.03 4.20 -23.34
CA LEU A 31 -4.01 3.90 -22.30
C LEU A 31 -4.02 5.05 -21.28
N LYS A 32 -5.16 5.70 -21.11
CA LYS A 32 -5.38 6.71 -20.08
C LYS A 32 -5.74 6.05 -18.76
N VAL A 33 -4.94 6.34 -17.72
CA VAL A 33 -5.11 5.81 -16.36
C VAL A 33 -5.34 6.98 -15.40
N GLY A 34 -6.39 6.91 -14.58
CA GLY A 34 -6.70 7.92 -13.56
C GLY A 34 -6.39 7.42 -12.16
N PHE A 35 -5.96 8.33 -11.28
CA PHE A 35 -5.74 8.03 -9.86
C PHE A 35 -6.48 9.05 -8.98
N ILE A 36 -7.15 8.55 -7.96
CA ILE A 36 -7.79 9.36 -6.91
C ILE A 36 -7.04 9.14 -5.62
N TYR A 37 -6.47 10.21 -5.07
CA TYR A 37 -5.71 10.20 -3.83
C TYR A 37 -6.43 10.93 -2.70
N LEU A 38 -6.42 10.32 -1.53
CA LEU A 38 -7.00 10.85 -0.30
C LEU A 38 -6.27 12.11 0.19
N GLY A 39 -4.94 12.10 0.20
CA GLY A 39 -4.09 13.17 0.70
C GLY A 39 -3.19 13.77 -0.39
N PRO A 40 -2.29 14.67 0.00
CA PRO A 40 -1.32 15.27 -0.93
C PRO A 40 -0.20 14.27 -1.27
N ILE A 41 0.31 14.32 -2.49
CA ILE A 41 1.45 13.49 -2.93
C ILE A 41 2.75 13.75 -2.15
N GLY A 42 2.77 14.78 -1.31
CA GLY A 42 3.90 15.17 -0.46
C GLY A 42 3.75 14.76 1.02
N ASP A 43 2.81 13.87 1.38
CA ASP A 43 2.60 13.39 2.75
C ASP A 43 3.74 12.53 3.27
N PHE A 44 4.52 11.92 2.37
CA PHE A 44 5.59 10.95 2.63
C PHE A 44 5.11 9.65 3.31
N GLY A 45 3.80 9.39 3.28
CA GLY A 45 3.13 8.20 3.78
C GLY A 45 2.37 7.50 2.66
N TRP A 46 1.06 7.34 2.87
CA TRP A 46 0.15 6.60 2.00
C TRP A 46 0.11 7.15 0.56
N THR A 47 -0.26 8.42 0.40
CA THR A 47 -0.38 9.03 -0.93
C THR A 47 0.95 9.09 -1.66
N TRP A 48 2.05 9.36 -0.96
CA TRP A 48 3.39 9.29 -1.51
C TRP A 48 3.73 7.89 -2.06
N ALA A 49 3.39 6.82 -1.34
CA ALA A 49 3.63 5.45 -1.78
C ALA A 49 2.84 5.12 -3.05
N HIS A 50 1.57 5.54 -3.12
CA HIS A 50 0.73 5.40 -4.31
C HIS A 50 1.28 6.18 -5.51
N GLU A 51 1.73 7.42 -5.31
CA GLU A 51 2.33 8.24 -6.36
C GLU A 51 3.64 7.64 -6.89
N LYS A 52 4.49 7.09 -6.02
CA LYS A 52 5.66 6.30 -6.44
C LYS A 52 5.24 5.13 -7.31
N GLY A 53 4.16 4.44 -6.93
CA GLY A 53 3.61 3.33 -7.70
C GLY A 53 3.11 3.76 -9.09
N ARG A 54 2.39 4.89 -9.17
CA ARG A 54 1.95 5.46 -10.45
C ARG A 54 3.12 5.80 -11.36
N LYS A 55 4.15 6.47 -10.83
CA LYS A 55 5.37 6.80 -11.58
C LYS A 55 6.09 5.55 -12.08
N PHE A 56 6.25 4.55 -11.22
CA PHE A 56 6.85 3.26 -11.59
C PHE A 56 6.11 2.60 -12.77
N MET A 57 4.78 2.60 -12.77
CA MET A 57 3.97 2.07 -13.86
C MET A 57 4.20 2.84 -15.17
N VAL A 58 4.14 4.19 -15.10
CA VAL A 58 4.35 5.05 -16.27
C VAL A 58 5.75 4.87 -16.85
N ASP A 59 6.78 4.90 -16.01
CA ASP A 59 8.18 4.72 -16.44
C ASP A 59 8.41 3.34 -17.06
N SER A 60 7.76 2.31 -16.53
CA SER A 60 7.88 0.93 -17.02
C SER A 60 7.21 0.70 -18.37
N LEU A 61 6.12 1.41 -18.69
CA LEU A 61 5.33 1.24 -19.91
C LEU A 61 5.62 2.33 -20.96
N GLY A 62 6.29 3.40 -20.55
CA GLY A 62 6.65 4.51 -21.46
C GLY A 62 5.42 5.06 -22.18
N GLY A 63 5.54 5.33 -23.47
CA GLY A 63 4.47 5.93 -24.28
C GLY A 63 3.20 5.09 -24.46
N GLN A 64 3.12 3.88 -23.93
CA GLN A 64 1.91 3.07 -23.99
C GLN A 64 0.83 3.51 -22.98
N VAL A 65 1.21 4.29 -21.94
CA VAL A 65 0.33 4.74 -20.86
C VAL A 65 0.56 6.22 -20.57
N VAL A 66 -0.52 6.94 -20.34
CA VAL A 66 -0.52 8.26 -19.69
C VAL A 66 -1.35 8.17 -18.42
N ALA A 67 -0.90 8.78 -17.33
CA ALA A 67 -1.57 8.66 -16.05
C ALA A 67 -1.73 10.02 -15.37
N ASP A 68 -2.98 10.40 -15.13
CA ASP A 68 -3.38 11.61 -14.41
C ASP A 68 -3.78 11.26 -12.96
N TYR A 69 -3.77 12.25 -12.08
CA TYR A 69 -4.23 12.06 -10.69
C TYR A 69 -4.96 13.29 -10.17
N VAL A 70 -5.81 13.06 -9.17
CA VAL A 70 -6.45 14.10 -8.36
C VAL A 70 -6.13 13.81 -6.91
N GLU A 71 -5.53 14.76 -6.21
CA GLU A 71 -5.15 14.64 -4.80
C GLU A 71 -6.10 15.40 -3.87
N ASN A 72 -6.04 15.12 -2.57
CA ASN A 72 -6.87 15.73 -1.53
C ASN A 72 -8.38 15.53 -1.76
N VAL A 73 -8.76 14.35 -2.24
CA VAL A 73 -10.16 14.00 -2.45
C VAL A 73 -10.73 13.44 -1.14
N ALA A 74 -11.84 14.03 -0.67
CA ALA A 74 -12.50 13.53 0.54
C ALA A 74 -13.20 12.18 0.29
N GLU A 75 -13.21 11.31 1.30
CA GLU A 75 -13.86 9.99 1.26
C GLU A 75 -15.38 10.09 1.52
N ASP A 76 -16.05 10.96 0.79
CA ASP A 76 -17.49 11.17 0.89
C ASP A 76 -18.14 11.28 -0.50
N ALA A 77 -19.41 11.69 -0.56
CA ALA A 77 -20.16 11.81 -1.81
C ALA A 77 -19.52 12.78 -2.82
N SER A 78 -18.64 13.69 -2.40
CA SER A 78 -17.94 14.62 -3.29
C SER A 78 -16.91 13.94 -4.18
N ALA A 79 -16.46 12.72 -3.87
CA ALA A 79 -15.60 11.92 -4.72
C ALA A 79 -16.30 11.43 -6.00
N VAL A 80 -17.63 11.23 -5.96
CA VAL A 80 -18.41 10.72 -7.12
C VAL A 80 -18.22 11.57 -8.39
N PRO A 81 -18.44 12.91 -8.38
CA PRO A 81 -18.20 13.72 -9.57
C PRO A 81 -16.74 13.69 -10.04
N ILE A 82 -15.77 13.57 -9.15
CA ILE A 82 -14.34 13.54 -9.52
C ILE A 82 -13.98 12.24 -10.23
N ILE A 83 -14.44 11.08 -9.71
CA ILE A 83 -14.25 9.77 -10.34
C ILE A 83 -14.95 9.72 -11.70
N ARG A 84 -16.19 10.25 -11.77
CA ARG A 84 -16.98 10.33 -13.01
C ARG A 84 -16.28 11.18 -14.07
N ASP A 85 -15.69 12.29 -13.68
CA ASP A 85 -14.99 13.23 -14.56
C ASP A 85 -13.78 12.55 -15.24
N LEU A 86 -13.00 11.78 -14.50
CA LEU A 86 -11.92 10.97 -15.08
C LEU A 86 -12.46 9.97 -16.12
N ALA A 87 -13.55 9.27 -15.83
CA ALA A 87 -14.16 8.33 -16.77
C ALA A 87 -14.66 9.06 -18.06
N GLN A 88 -15.28 10.23 -17.92
CA GLN A 88 -15.74 11.07 -19.02
C GLN A 88 -14.60 11.63 -19.87
N GLN A 89 -13.43 11.90 -19.27
CA GLN A 89 -12.23 12.35 -19.97
C GLN A 89 -11.51 11.19 -20.72
N GLY A 90 -12.10 9.99 -20.67
CA GLY A 90 -11.63 8.84 -21.44
C GLY A 90 -10.60 7.96 -20.73
N HIS A 91 -10.41 8.11 -19.42
CA HIS A 91 -9.64 7.17 -18.63
C HIS A 91 -10.32 5.80 -18.65
N LYS A 92 -9.58 4.76 -19.02
CA LYS A 92 -10.09 3.37 -19.15
C LYS A 92 -9.75 2.49 -17.96
N LEU A 93 -8.81 2.92 -17.13
CA LEU A 93 -8.43 2.30 -15.87
C LEU A 93 -8.36 3.39 -14.80
N ILE A 94 -9.10 3.24 -13.69
CA ILE A 94 -9.14 4.24 -12.63
C ILE A 94 -8.86 3.56 -11.30
N PHE A 95 -7.85 4.05 -10.59
CA PHE A 95 -7.47 3.62 -9.24
C PHE A 95 -8.04 4.58 -8.21
N THR A 96 -8.74 4.06 -7.20
CA THR A 96 -9.20 4.80 -6.03
C THR A 96 -8.47 4.26 -4.80
N SER A 97 -7.65 5.09 -4.17
CA SER A 97 -6.56 4.65 -3.31
C SER A 97 -6.92 4.58 -1.82
N SER A 98 -8.19 4.55 -1.43
CA SER A 98 -8.54 4.46 -0.02
C SER A 98 -9.89 3.81 0.22
N PHE A 99 -10.07 3.22 1.43
CA PHE A 99 -11.24 2.45 1.85
C PHE A 99 -12.57 3.20 1.64
N GLY A 100 -12.62 4.47 2.02
CA GLY A 100 -13.84 5.26 1.97
C GLY A 100 -14.32 5.59 0.56
N PHE A 101 -13.55 5.34 -0.50
CA PHE A 101 -14.00 5.50 -1.89
C PHE A 101 -14.80 4.31 -2.43
N MET A 102 -15.07 3.28 -1.63
CA MET A 102 -15.67 2.03 -2.10
C MET A 102 -17.03 2.21 -2.75
N ASP A 103 -17.98 2.83 -2.06
CA ASP A 103 -19.35 3.01 -2.57
C ASP A 103 -19.41 4.03 -3.72
N GLN A 104 -18.55 5.06 -3.68
CA GLN A 104 -18.41 6.07 -4.73
C GLN A 104 -17.87 5.44 -6.02
N THR A 105 -16.87 4.58 -5.92
CA THR A 105 -16.30 3.84 -7.05
C THR A 105 -17.35 2.94 -7.68
N LEU A 106 -18.09 2.17 -6.88
CA LEU A 106 -19.16 1.29 -7.35
C LEU A 106 -20.33 2.06 -8.00
N ALA A 107 -20.65 3.25 -7.48
CA ALA A 107 -21.69 4.09 -8.06
C ALA A 107 -21.31 4.53 -9.48
N VAL A 108 -20.07 5.03 -9.67
CA VAL A 108 -19.58 5.46 -10.98
C VAL A 108 -19.36 4.27 -11.92
N ALA A 109 -18.88 3.13 -11.42
CA ALA A 109 -18.64 1.94 -12.23
C ALA A 109 -19.91 1.43 -12.93
N LYS A 110 -21.08 1.60 -12.33
CA LYS A 110 -22.38 1.27 -12.95
C LYS A 110 -22.71 2.15 -14.15
N GLU A 111 -22.25 3.40 -14.14
CA GLU A 111 -22.47 4.37 -15.21
C GLU A 111 -21.52 4.15 -16.40
N PHE A 112 -20.36 3.53 -16.14
CA PHE A 112 -19.28 3.34 -17.12
C PHE A 112 -18.82 1.87 -17.19
N PRO A 113 -19.62 0.94 -17.76
CA PRO A 113 -19.31 -0.50 -17.77
C PRO A 113 -18.01 -0.85 -18.52
N ASP A 114 -17.60 0.00 -19.49
CA ASP A 114 -16.39 -0.19 -20.28
C ASP A 114 -15.11 0.35 -19.60
N VAL A 115 -15.25 1.10 -18.51
CA VAL A 115 -14.14 1.57 -17.69
C VAL A 115 -13.87 0.55 -16.58
N LYS A 116 -12.59 0.28 -16.30
CA LYS A 116 -12.17 -0.64 -15.24
C LYS A 116 -11.71 0.16 -14.03
N PHE A 117 -12.12 -0.30 -12.86
CA PHE A 117 -11.84 0.36 -11.59
C PHE A 117 -11.06 -0.60 -10.69
N GLU A 118 -10.05 -0.06 -10.03
CA GLU A 118 -9.22 -0.73 -9.04
C GLU A 118 -9.37 0.00 -7.71
N HIS A 119 -10.07 -0.62 -6.76
CA HIS A 119 -10.36 -0.01 -5.47
C HIS A 119 -9.46 -0.58 -4.38
N CYS A 120 -8.67 0.29 -3.72
CA CYS A 120 -7.75 -0.09 -2.64
C CYS A 120 -8.49 -0.30 -1.33
N THR A 121 -8.10 -1.35 -0.60
CA THR A 121 -8.56 -1.70 0.76
C THR A 121 -10.06 -1.98 0.91
N GLY A 122 -10.83 -1.99 -0.18
CA GLY A 122 -12.24 -2.35 -0.16
C GLY A 122 -12.51 -3.85 -0.26
N PHE A 123 -13.79 -4.22 -0.15
CA PHE A 123 -14.24 -5.61 -0.24
C PHE A 123 -15.41 -5.82 -1.21
N LYS A 124 -16.05 -4.75 -1.70
CA LYS A 124 -17.12 -4.84 -2.68
C LYS A 124 -16.57 -4.78 -4.10
N ARG A 125 -17.01 -5.68 -4.96
CA ARG A 125 -16.59 -5.81 -6.37
C ARG A 125 -17.76 -5.80 -7.31
N ALA A 126 -17.48 -5.58 -8.61
CA ALA A 126 -18.39 -5.74 -9.73
C ALA A 126 -17.61 -6.27 -10.95
N ASP A 127 -18.27 -6.53 -12.07
CA ASP A 127 -17.63 -7.06 -13.29
C ASP A 127 -16.50 -6.14 -13.82
N ASN A 128 -16.61 -4.84 -13.54
CA ASN A 128 -15.61 -3.83 -13.89
C ASN A 128 -14.95 -3.18 -12.68
N VAL A 129 -15.08 -3.74 -11.47
CA VAL A 129 -14.42 -3.25 -10.24
C VAL A 129 -13.65 -4.39 -9.60
N SER A 130 -12.34 -4.23 -9.48
CA SER A 130 -11.45 -5.07 -8.67
C SER A 130 -11.23 -4.45 -7.30
N THR A 131 -10.83 -5.27 -6.34
CA THR A 131 -10.26 -4.81 -5.07
C THR A 131 -8.81 -5.23 -4.96
N TYR A 132 -7.98 -4.39 -4.35
CA TYR A 132 -6.60 -4.72 -4.01
C TYR A 132 -6.23 -4.20 -2.64
N ASN A 133 -5.34 -4.91 -1.96
CA ASN A 133 -4.88 -4.58 -0.62
C ASN A 133 -3.47 -5.14 -0.39
N SER A 134 -2.81 -4.65 0.66
CA SER A 134 -1.55 -5.20 1.15
C SER A 134 -1.74 -5.81 2.54
N ARG A 135 -0.98 -6.90 2.82
CA ARG A 135 -0.98 -7.58 4.12
C ARG A 135 -0.14 -6.81 5.13
N PHE A 136 -0.55 -5.57 5.44
CA PHE A 136 0.17 -4.65 6.35
C PHE A 136 0.47 -5.29 7.70
N HIS A 137 -0.40 -6.17 8.18
CA HIS A 137 -0.24 -6.90 9.43
C HIS A 137 1.08 -7.71 9.47
N GLN A 138 1.60 -8.15 8.30
CA GLN A 138 2.90 -8.81 8.24
C GLN A 138 4.03 -7.86 8.63
N GLY A 139 4.02 -6.63 8.12
CA GLY A 139 4.94 -5.59 8.54
C GLY A 139 4.76 -5.21 10.02
N ARG A 140 3.50 -5.09 10.47
CA ARG A 140 3.19 -4.80 11.88
C ARG A 140 3.77 -5.84 12.83
N ALA A 141 3.78 -7.13 12.48
CA ALA A 141 4.42 -8.17 13.28
C ALA A 141 5.94 -7.95 13.41
N VAL A 142 6.60 -7.55 12.33
CA VAL A 142 8.05 -7.22 12.36
C VAL A 142 8.30 -6.01 13.27
N LEU A 143 7.53 -4.94 13.11
CA LEU A 143 7.65 -3.75 13.95
C LEU A 143 7.34 -4.04 15.42
N GLY A 144 6.31 -4.86 15.69
CA GLY A 144 5.95 -5.30 17.04
C GLY A 144 7.09 -6.06 17.73
N THR A 145 7.75 -6.95 17.01
CA THR A 145 8.94 -7.66 17.51
C THR A 145 10.06 -6.69 17.90
N ILE A 146 10.37 -5.71 17.03
CA ILE A 146 11.38 -4.68 17.33
C ILE A 146 10.95 -3.85 18.55
N ALA A 147 9.70 -3.42 18.61
CA ALA A 147 9.18 -2.61 19.70
C ALA A 147 9.23 -3.34 21.05
N GLY A 148 8.80 -4.62 21.08
CA GLY A 148 8.80 -5.46 22.29
C GLY A 148 10.20 -5.70 22.87
N MET A 149 11.23 -5.79 22.00
CA MET A 149 12.61 -5.92 22.41
C MET A 149 13.28 -4.58 22.73
N THR A 150 12.75 -3.46 22.24
CA THR A 150 13.32 -2.11 22.42
C THR A 150 12.80 -1.43 23.68
N THR A 151 11.50 -1.60 24.01
CA THR A 151 10.87 -0.92 25.12
C THR A 151 11.55 -1.24 26.46
N LYS A 152 11.69 -0.21 27.29
CA LYS A 152 12.19 -0.31 28.68
C LYS A 152 11.06 -0.17 29.69
N THR A 153 9.98 0.48 29.29
CA THR A 153 8.81 0.72 30.16
C THR A 153 7.76 -0.39 30.07
N ASN A 154 7.88 -1.31 29.12
CA ASN A 154 6.88 -2.28 28.71
C ASN A 154 5.56 -1.62 28.26
N THR A 155 5.57 -0.34 27.97
CA THR A 155 4.42 0.44 27.52
C THR A 155 4.71 1.03 26.16
N ILE A 156 4.01 0.55 25.15
CA ILE A 156 4.19 0.92 23.75
C ILE A 156 2.95 1.69 23.28
N GLY A 157 3.13 2.72 22.47
CA GLY A 157 2.05 3.51 21.90
C GLY A 157 1.66 3.02 20.51
N TYR A 158 0.35 3.00 20.24
CA TYR A 158 -0.19 2.83 18.90
C TYR A 158 -1.15 3.97 18.58
N LEU A 159 -0.78 4.81 17.63
CA LEU A 159 -1.63 5.86 17.09
C LEU A 159 -2.40 5.27 15.91
N GLY A 160 -3.71 5.14 16.06
CA GLY A 160 -4.61 4.61 15.02
C GLY A 160 -5.40 5.71 14.33
N SER A 161 -5.78 5.47 13.09
CA SER A 161 -6.65 6.34 12.29
C SER A 161 -8.13 6.08 12.59
N PHE A 162 -8.74 5.12 11.91
CA PHE A 162 -10.13 4.71 12.10
C PHE A 162 -10.23 3.28 12.60
N LYS A 163 -11.31 2.94 13.31
CA LYS A 163 -11.58 1.56 13.74
C LYS A 163 -12.16 0.74 12.56
N VAL A 164 -11.34 0.48 11.57
CA VAL A 164 -11.66 -0.41 10.44
C VAL A 164 -10.84 -1.71 10.55
N PRO A 165 -11.28 -2.82 9.94
CA PRO A 165 -10.62 -4.14 10.07
C PRO A 165 -9.11 -4.12 9.82
N GLU A 166 -8.64 -3.37 8.84
CA GLU A 166 -7.22 -3.24 8.51
C GLU A 166 -6.39 -2.66 9.69
N VAL A 167 -6.91 -1.60 10.31
CA VAL A 167 -6.24 -0.94 11.46
C VAL A 167 -6.30 -1.83 12.70
N VAL A 168 -7.47 -2.43 12.99
CA VAL A 168 -7.64 -3.39 14.09
C VAL A 168 -6.69 -4.57 13.96
N MET A 169 -6.62 -5.17 12.77
CA MET A 169 -5.70 -6.26 12.45
C MET A 169 -4.23 -5.83 12.62
N GLY A 170 -3.89 -4.61 12.21
CA GLY A 170 -2.55 -4.05 12.37
C GLY A 170 -2.15 -3.89 13.84
N ILE A 171 -3.05 -3.35 14.68
CA ILE A 171 -2.86 -3.20 16.13
C ILE A 171 -2.66 -4.57 16.79
N ASN A 172 -3.52 -5.54 16.43
CA ASN A 172 -3.46 -6.88 16.97
C ASN A 172 -2.16 -7.60 16.60
N SER A 173 -1.78 -7.54 15.33
CA SER A 173 -0.54 -8.14 14.84
C SER A 173 0.69 -7.57 15.54
N PHE A 174 0.76 -6.25 15.66
CA PHE A 174 1.84 -5.54 16.36
C PHE A 174 1.91 -5.97 17.83
N THR A 175 0.76 -5.99 18.52
CA THR A 175 0.67 -6.34 19.94
C THR A 175 1.10 -7.78 20.20
N LEU A 176 0.57 -8.74 19.42
CA LEU A 176 0.90 -10.16 19.55
C LEU A 176 2.38 -10.42 19.32
N ALA A 177 2.97 -9.80 18.30
CA ALA A 177 4.40 -9.95 18.02
C ALA A 177 5.28 -9.32 19.11
N ALA A 178 4.88 -8.16 19.66
CA ALA A 178 5.58 -7.55 20.79
C ALA A 178 5.51 -8.43 22.05
N GLN A 179 4.35 -9.00 22.35
CA GLN A 179 4.14 -9.90 23.49
C GLN A 179 4.84 -11.25 23.34
N ALA A 180 5.03 -11.72 22.10
CA ALA A 180 5.78 -12.95 21.84
C ALA A 180 7.24 -12.88 22.30
N VAL A 181 7.85 -11.69 22.25
CA VAL A 181 9.24 -11.46 22.69
C VAL A 181 9.33 -10.81 24.08
N ASN A 182 8.28 -10.12 24.51
CA ASN A 182 8.19 -9.50 25.84
C ASN A 182 6.75 -9.60 26.37
N PRO A 183 6.41 -10.66 27.15
CA PRO A 183 5.05 -10.91 27.64
C PRO A 183 4.46 -9.80 28.53
N ASN A 184 5.30 -8.89 29.05
CA ASN A 184 4.85 -7.80 29.93
C ASN A 184 4.38 -6.59 29.13
N VAL A 185 4.53 -6.56 27.81
CA VAL A 185 4.14 -5.43 26.97
C VAL A 185 2.64 -5.19 27.03
N LYS A 186 2.32 -3.91 27.19
CA LYS A 186 0.99 -3.34 26.97
C LYS A 186 1.05 -2.29 25.89
N VAL A 187 0.04 -2.26 25.05
CA VAL A 187 -0.08 -1.31 23.95
C VAL A 187 -1.17 -0.30 24.29
N LYS A 188 -0.77 0.94 24.55
CA LYS A 188 -1.70 2.07 24.69
C LYS A 188 -2.12 2.56 23.32
N MET A 189 -3.42 2.63 23.06
CA MET A 189 -3.97 3.03 21.78
C MET A 189 -4.66 4.39 21.89
N VAL A 190 -4.42 5.25 20.90
CA VAL A 190 -5.18 6.50 20.68
C VAL A 190 -5.65 6.52 19.25
N MET A 191 -6.97 6.62 19.02
CA MET A 191 -7.60 6.78 17.72
C MET A 191 -7.86 8.26 17.45
N ILE A 192 -7.62 8.74 16.22
CA ILE A 192 -7.76 10.18 15.89
C ILE A 192 -8.86 10.49 14.88
N ASP A 193 -9.55 9.46 14.36
CA ASP A 193 -10.60 9.57 13.34
C ASP A 193 -10.15 10.40 12.12
N SER A 194 -8.92 10.13 11.65
CA SER A 194 -8.32 10.75 10.47
C SER A 194 -7.19 9.87 9.93
N TRP A 195 -7.05 9.81 8.59
CA TRP A 195 -5.88 9.20 7.96
C TRP A 195 -4.69 10.16 7.94
N PHE A 196 -4.93 11.45 7.68
CA PHE A 196 -3.91 12.49 7.57
C PHE A 196 -4.35 13.76 8.29
N ASP A 197 -3.79 14.01 9.46
CA ASP A 197 -3.95 15.25 10.22
C ASP A 197 -2.70 15.43 11.10
N PRO A 198 -1.65 16.09 10.60
CA PRO A 198 -0.39 16.25 11.34
C PRO A 198 -0.54 16.85 12.74
N ALA A 199 -1.54 17.73 12.94
CA ALA A 199 -1.77 18.36 14.24
C ALA A 199 -2.36 17.38 15.25
N LYS A 200 -3.39 16.61 14.85
CA LYS A 200 -3.96 15.55 15.69
C LYS A 200 -2.95 14.44 15.93
N GLU A 201 -2.17 14.05 14.92
CA GLU A 201 -1.13 13.02 15.03
C GLU A 201 -0.06 13.43 16.07
N ALA A 202 0.43 14.67 16.01
CA ALA A 202 1.37 15.18 16.99
C ALA A 202 0.79 15.17 18.41
N THR A 203 -0.46 15.63 18.57
CA THR A 203 -1.16 15.66 19.88
C THR A 203 -1.34 14.26 20.46
N ALA A 204 -1.73 13.29 19.61
CA ALA A 204 -1.90 11.90 20.02
C ALA A 204 -0.56 11.25 20.40
N ALA A 205 0.51 11.53 19.64
CA ALA A 205 1.86 11.05 19.97
C ALA A 205 2.37 11.65 21.31
N GLU A 206 2.13 12.94 21.55
CA GLU A 206 2.45 13.56 22.85
C GLU A 206 1.66 12.93 24.00
N THR A 207 0.39 12.61 23.79
CA THR A 207 -0.46 11.92 24.77
C THR A 207 0.11 10.54 25.08
N LEU A 208 0.44 9.75 24.08
CA LEU A 208 1.05 8.42 24.26
C LEU A 208 2.39 8.50 25.00
N ALA A 209 3.25 9.45 24.64
CA ALA A 209 4.52 9.66 25.35
C ALA A 209 4.31 10.03 26.83
N ASN A 210 3.31 10.88 27.13
CA ASN A 210 2.96 11.27 28.51
C ASN A 210 2.33 10.11 29.31
N LEU A 211 1.74 9.11 28.64
CA LEU A 211 1.27 7.86 29.25
C LEU A 211 2.40 6.85 29.50
N GLY A 212 3.67 7.23 29.28
CA GLY A 212 4.85 6.43 29.55
C GLY A 212 5.27 5.53 28.39
N CYS A 213 4.72 5.72 27.19
CA CYS A 213 5.17 4.99 26.00
C CYS A 213 6.55 5.48 25.58
N ASP A 214 7.51 4.56 25.46
CA ASP A 214 8.88 4.83 25.03
C ASP A 214 9.19 4.36 23.60
N VAL A 215 8.22 3.68 22.99
CA VAL A 215 8.17 3.32 21.56
C VAL A 215 6.76 3.58 21.04
N ILE A 216 6.62 4.30 19.93
CA ILE A 216 5.31 4.60 19.34
C ILE A 216 5.30 4.20 17.88
N THR A 217 4.22 3.52 17.44
CA THR A 217 3.92 3.30 16.02
C THR A 217 2.67 4.06 15.62
N ALA A 218 2.61 4.53 14.38
CA ALA A 218 1.44 5.19 13.82
C ALA A 218 0.83 4.36 12.68
N HIS A 219 -0.48 4.48 12.51
CA HIS A 219 -1.23 4.01 11.36
C HIS A 219 -1.99 5.18 10.75
N THR A 220 -1.25 6.25 10.51
CA THR A 220 -1.63 7.52 9.92
C THR A 220 -0.52 7.97 8.98
N ASP A 221 -0.77 8.95 8.13
CA ASP A 221 0.00 9.17 6.92
C ASP A 221 1.07 10.27 7.02
N SER A 222 1.15 11.01 8.14
CA SER A 222 2.17 12.05 8.28
C SER A 222 3.36 11.60 9.13
N ALA A 223 4.47 12.33 9.02
CA ALA A 223 5.64 12.12 9.85
C ALA A 223 5.54 12.76 11.26
N ALA A 224 4.40 13.36 11.61
CA ALA A 224 4.26 14.15 12.84
C ALA A 224 4.47 13.32 14.12
N CYS A 225 3.96 12.10 14.15
CA CYS A 225 4.19 11.16 15.25
C CYS A 225 5.70 10.90 15.47
N LEU A 226 6.44 10.62 14.41
CA LEU A 226 7.89 10.40 14.47
C LEU A 226 8.66 11.64 14.91
N GLN A 227 8.25 12.82 14.45
CA GLN A 227 8.88 14.09 14.87
C GLN A 227 8.69 14.35 16.36
N VAL A 228 7.53 13.98 16.94
CA VAL A 228 7.32 14.00 18.39
C VAL A 228 8.25 13.00 19.09
N CYS A 229 8.39 11.78 18.58
CA CYS A 229 9.31 10.79 19.12
C CYS A 229 10.75 11.32 19.13
N GLU A 230 11.22 11.92 18.05
CA GLU A 230 12.55 12.54 17.94
C GLU A 230 12.76 13.62 18.99
N LYS A 231 11.80 14.52 19.14
CA LYS A 231 11.83 15.62 20.11
C LYS A 231 11.85 15.12 21.56
N LYS A 232 11.12 14.04 21.84
CA LYS A 232 10.99 13.44 23.19
C LYS A 232 12.16 12.48 23.52
N GLY A 233 13.01 12.13 22.56
CA GLY A 233 14.08 11.15 22.75
C GLY A 233 13.58 9.72 22.97
N ILE A 234 12.42 9.38 22.42
CA ILE A 234 11.82 8.05 22.40
C ILE A 234 11.85 7.49 20.97
N PHE A 235 11.50 6.23 20.77
CA PHE A 235 11.57 5.59 19.48
C PHE A 235 10.22 5.54 18.75
N GLY A 236 10.27 5.39 17.42
CA GLY A 236 9.10 5.22 16.60
C GLY A 236 9.39 4.56 15.26
N PHE A 237 8.33 4.39 14.47
CA PHE A 237 8.37 3.71 13.16
C PHE A 237 7.73 4.58 12.09
N GLY A 238 8.25 4.47 10.85
CA GLY A 238 7.62 5.05 9.67
C GLY A 238 6.46 4.21 9.17
N GLN A 239 5.55 4.84 8.41
CA GLN A 239 4.36 4.24 7.83
C GLN A 239 4.25 4.59 6.35
N GLY A 240 4.02 3.58 5.50
CA GLY A 240 3.86 3.71 4.05
C GLY A 240 5.17 3.96 3.28
N ALA A 241 6.16 4.59 3.92
CA ALA A 241 7.47 4.88 3.34
C ALA A 241 8.56 5.01 4.40
N ASP A 242 9.84 5.01 3.97
CA ASP A 242 10.97 5.36 4.82
C ASP A 242 10.89 6.83 5.24
N MET A 243 10.63 7.04 6.52
CA MET A 243 10.52 8.35 7.16
C MET A 243 11.77 8.75 7.97
N SER A 244 12.88 8.03 7.84
CA SER A 244 14.11 8.23 8.63
C SER A 244 14.64 9.66 8.60
N ARG A 245 14.45 10.39 7.50
CA ARG A 245 14.86 11.80 7.36
C ARG A 245 14.14 12.76 8.30
N PHE A 246 12.94 12.41 8.79
CA PHE A 246 12.15 13.25 9.68
C PHE A 246 12.49 13.05 11.15
N ALA A 247 13.07 11.90 11.47
CA ALA A 247 13.42 11.51 12.84
C ALA A 247 14.64 10.58 12.85
N PRO A 248 15.83 11.08 12.48
CA PRO A 248 17.00 10.22 12.25
C PRO A 248 17.48 9.44 13.46
N LYS A 249 17.14 9.87 14.67
CA LYS A 249 17.50 9.17 15.92
C LYS A 249 16.37 8.30 16.44
N ALA A 250 15.12 8.73 16.28
CA ALA A 250 13.94 8.04 16.80
C ALA A 250 13.43 6.94 15.87
N HIS A 251 13.58 7.09 14.55
CA HIS A 251 13.09 6.16 13.56
C HIS A 251 13.84 4.84 13.60
N LEU A 252 13.20 3.76 14.04
CA LEU A 252 13.84 2.43 14.10
C LEU A 252 13.87 1.74 12.73
N THR A 253 12.78 1.78 12.03
CA THR A 253 12.54 1.31 10.65
C THR A 253 11.14 1.74 10.20
N ALA A 254 10.71 1.34 9.01
CA ALA A 254 9.36 1.60 8.50
C ALA A 254 8.77 0.37 7.81
N ILE A 255 7.43 0.35 7.68
CA ILE A 255 6.74 -0.44 6.67
C ILE A 255 6.69 0.43 5.41
N GLU A 256 7.15 -0.09 4.28
CA GLU A 256 7.00 0.55 2.98
C GLU A 256 5.96 -0.19 2.16
N ASP A 257 5.07 0.56 1.51
CA ASP A 257 4.00 0.03 0.66
C ASP A 257 4.43 0.16 -0.80
N ILE A 258 4.58 -0.98 -1.48
CA ILE A 258 5.13 -1.05 -2.85
C ILE A 258 4.00 -1.34 -3.83
N TRP A 259 3.33 -0.31 -4.32
CA TRP A 259 2.18 -0.42 -5.22
C TRP A 259 2.55 -0.58 -6.71
N GLY A 260 3.75 -0.18 -7.10
CA GLY A 260 4.17 -0.12 -8.50
C GLY A 260 3.97 -1.41 -9.29
N PRO A 261 4.42 -2.59 -8.80
CA PRO A 261 4.22 -3.87 -9.48
C PRO A 261 2.74 -4.22 -9.71
N TYR A 262 1.87 -3.90 -8.75
CA TYR A 262 0.44 -4.09 -8.90
C TYR A 262 -0.12 -3.22 -10.03
N TYR A 263 0.12 -1.90 -9.99
CA TYR A 263 -0.35 -0.99 -11.02
C TYR A 263 0.14 -1.36 -12.42
N LEU A 264 1.41 -1.72 -12.52
CA LEU A 264 2.00 -2.21 -13.76
C LEU A 264 1.28 -3.46 -14.29
N SER A 265 0.96 -4.42 -13.41
CA SER A 265 0.26 -5.63 -13.79
C SER A 265 -1.14 -5.36 -14.33
N ARG A 266 -1.87 -4.42 -13.67
CA ARG A 266 -3.24 -4.07 -14.06
C ARG A 266 -3.28 -3.27 -15.38
N ALA A 267 -2.34 -2.33 -15.55
CA ALA A 267 -2.19 -1.59 -16.80
C ALA A 267 -1.81 -2.52 -17.98
N LYS A 268 -0.91 -3.50 -17.77
CA LYS A 268 -0.60 -4.53 -18.78
C LYS A 268 -1.82 -5.36 -19.15
N ALA A 269 -2.61 -5.77 -18.15
CA ALA A 269 -3.83 -6.54 -18.40
C ALA A 269 -4.88 -5.73 -19.21
N MET A 270 -4.91 -4.40 -19.06
CA MET A 270 -5.72 -3.53 -19.92
C MET A 270 -5.18 -3.49 -21.35
N LEU A 271 -3.88 -3.37 -21.53
CA LEU A 271 -3.23 -3.27 -22.85
C LEU A 271 -3.35 -4.57 -23.66
N ASP A 272 -3.29 -5.73 -23.01
CA ASP A 272 -3.41 -7.05 -23.68
C ASP A 272 -4.83 -7.63 -23.67
N GLY A 273 -5.81 -6.91 -23.07
CA GLY A 273 -7.21 -7.35 -23.01
C GLY A 273 -7.51 -8.47 -22.01
N SER A 274 -6.56 -8.85 -21.16
CA SER A 274 -6.72 -9.92 -20.15
C SER A 274 -7.32 -9.44 -18.83
N TRP A 275 -7.63 -8.16 -18.69
CA TRP A 275 -8.15 -7.60 -17.46
C TRP A 275 -9.48 -8.27 -17.05
N LYS A 276 -9.56 -8.65 -15.81
CA LYS A 276 -10.80 -9.12 -15.15
C LYS A 276 -10.82 -8.67 -13.70
N SER A 277 -12.02 -8.59 -13.15
CA SER A 277 -12.22 -8.27 -11.74
C SER A 277 -11.58 -9.35 -10.86
N THR A 278 -10.77 -8.92 -9.90
CA THR A 278 -10.07 -9.79 -8.94
C THR A 278 -10.14 -9.20 -7.55
N ASP A 279 -9.90 -10.05 -6.57
CA ASP A 279 -9.54 -9.67 -5.20
C ASP A 279 -8.06 -9.99 -5.00
N THR A 280 -7.25 -8.97 -4.81
CA THR A 280 -5.80 -9.14 -4.71
C THR A 280 -5.33 -8.67 -3.34
N TRP A 281 -4.72 -9.55 -2.57
CA TRP A 281 -4.18 -9.21 -1.25
C TRP A 281 -2.74 -9.69 -1.14
N TRP A 282 -1.82 -8.86 -1.60
CA TRP A 282 -0.38 -9.14 -1.63
C TRP A 282 0.27 -8.83 -0.27
N GLY A 283 1.41 -9.46 -0.02
CA GLY A 283 2.17 -9.28 1.21
C GLY A 283 3.67 -9.17 0.98
N MET A 284 4.44 -9.58 1.98
CA MET A 284 5.92 -9.60 1.88
C MET A 284 6.41 -10.52 0.78
N LYS A 285 5.74 -11.65 0.57
CA LYS A 285 6.12 -12.64 -0.45
C LYS A 285 6.06 -12.07 -1.86
N GLU A 286 5.05 -11.27 -2.16
CA GLU A 286 4.88 -10.58 -3.44
C GLU A 286 5.64 -9.25 -3.50
N GLY A 287 6.27 -8.84 -2.40
CA GLY A 287 7.03 -7.59 -2.31
C GLY A 287 6.18 -6.33 -2.22
N SER A 288 4.89 -6.44 -1.86
CA SER A 288 4.05 -5.26 -1.65
C SER A 288 4.22 -4.65 -0.27
N VAL A 289 4.70 -5.41 0.71
CA VAL A 289 5.08 -4.95 2.05
C VAL A 289 6.57 -5.17 2.23
N VAL A 290 7.31 -4.11 2.44
CA VAL A 290 8.77 -4.12 2.63
C VAL A 290 9.12 -3.44 3.95
N ILE A 291 10.18 -3.89 4.60
CA ILE A 291 10.74 -3.26 5.80
C ILE A 291 11.96 -2.45 5.38
N SER A 292 11.95 -1.17 5.72
CA SER A 292 13.08 -0.25 5.50
C SER A 292 14.34 -0.70 6.23
N PRO A 293 15.51 -0.21 5.86
CA PRO A 293 16.73 -0.47 6.61
C PRO A 293 16.58 -0.13 8.10
N TYR A 294 17.16 -0.95 8.96
CA TYR A 294 17.16 -0.71 10.40
C TYR A 294 18.09 0.44 10.76
N ASN A 295 17.64 1.28 11.70
CA ASN A 295 18.48 2.31 12.30
C ASN A 295 19.66 1.68 13.10
N ALA A 296 20.74 2.40 13.24
CA ALA A 296 21.91 1.97 14.03
C ALA A 296 21.59 1.70 15.52
N SER A 297 20.49 2.24 16.05
CA SER A 297 19.99 1.97 17.40
C SER A 297 19.32 0.59 17.54
N VAL A 298 18.95 -0.05 16.44
CA VAL A 298 18.45 -1.44 16.44
C VAL A 298 19.65 -2.38 16.58
N SER A 299 19.78 -3.04 17.72
CA SER A 299 20.90 -3.97 17.96
C SER A 299 20.86 -5.15 16.98
N LYS A 300 22.00 -5.81 16.79
CA LYS A 300 22.09 -7.02 15.95
C LYS A 300 21.13 -8.13 16.39
N GLU A 301 20.90 -8.24 17.69
CA GLU A 301 19.98 -9.22 18.25
C GLU A 301 18.53 -8.90 17.88
N ILE A 302 18.11 -7.64 18.01
CA ILE A 302 16.77 -7.16 17.61
C ILE A 302 16.58 -7.33 16.12
N ALA A 303 17.57 -6.93 15.31
CA ALA A 303 17.53 -7.11 13.86
C ALA A 303 17.37 -8.58 13.46
N ALA A 304 18.11 -9.49 14.08
CA ALA A 304 18.01 -10.93 13.82
C ALA A 304 16.64 -11.50 14.19
N ALA A 305 16.03 -11.05 15.29
CA ALA A 305 14.67 -11.46 15.67
C ALA A 305 13.63 -10.95 14.67
N ALA A 306 13.72 -9.70 14.24
CA ALA A 306 12.86 -9.09 13.22
C ALA A 306 13.00 -9.79 11.86
N ASP A 307 14.25 -10.08 11.43
CA ASP A 307 14.52 -10.81 10.19
C ASP A 307 14.00 -12.25 10.21
N LYS A 308 14.00 -12.90 11.38
CA LYS A 308 13.36 -14.22 11.55
C LYS A 308 11.86 -14.18 11.33
N VAL A 309 11.16 -13.16 11.85
CA VAL A 309 9.72 -12.97 11.61
C VAL A 309 9.47 -12.71 10.11
N LYS A 310 10.29 -11.83 9.49
CA LYS A 310 10.21 -11.55 8.05
C LYS A 310 10.42 -12.82 7.21
N ALA A 311 11.45 -13.61 7.51
CA ALA A 311 11.71 -14.86 6.83
C ALA A 311 10.55 -15.85 6.97
N GLY A 312 9.95 -15.95 8.15
CA GLY A 312 8.80 -16.81 8.38
C GLY A 312 7.54 -16.40 7.61
N TRP A 313 7.34 -15.11 7.34
CA TRP A 313 6.29 -14.65 6.43
C TRP A 313 6.59 -15.03 4.97
N LEU A 314 7.85 -14.97 4.54
CA LEU A 314 8.26 -15.29 3.17
C LEU A 314 8.12 -16.79 2.87
N ASP A 315 8.45 -17.66 3.82
CA ASP A 315 8.39 -19.12 3.67
C ASP A 315 7.10 -19.76 4.20
N GLY A 316 6.20 -18.96 4.84
CA GLY A 316 4.92 -19.40 5.37
C GLY A 316 4.99 -20.14 6.71
N SER A 317 6.17 -20.19 7.34
CA SER A 317 6.35 -20.85 8.65
C SER A 317 5.88 -20.01 9.84
N TYR A 318 5.66 -18.72 9.65
CA TYR A 318 5.16 -17.80 10.67
C TYR A 318 3.79 -17.23 10.29
N ASP A 319 2.91 -17.18 11.28
CA ASP A 319 1.64 -16.48 11.18
C ASP A 319 1.29 -15.96 12.58
N VAL A 320 1.20 -14.64 12.71
CA VAL A 320 0.95 -13.96 13.98
C VAL A 320 -0.43 -14.29 14.57
N PHE A 321 -1.41 -14.63 13.72
CA PHE A 321 -2.76 -15.02 14.11
C PHE A 321 -2.93 -16.54 14.30
N THR A 322 -1.87 -17.22 14.75
CA THR A 322 -1.96 -18.61 15.17
C THR A 322 -2.30 -18.70 16.67
N GLY A 323 -3.43 -19.32 17.01
CA GLY A 323 -3.93 -19.44 18.38
C GLY A 323 -3.10 -20.33 19.33
N PRO A 324 -3.31 -20.21 20.64
CA PRO A 324 -4.48 -19.58 21.26
C PRO A 324 -4.34 -18.07 21.39
N ILE A 325 -5.39 -17.33 21.01
CA ILE A 325 -5.43 -15.86 21.13
C ILE A 325 -6.74 -15.46 21.80
N ALA A 326 -6.64 -14.62 22.83
CA ALA A 326 -7.79 -14.05 23.55
C ALA A 326 -7.93 -12.55 23.25
N ASP A 327 -9.16 -12.06 23.30
CA ASP A 327 -9.46 -10.65 23.22
C ASP A 327 -9.20 -9.90 24.56
N GLN A 328 -9.48 -8.58 24.58
CA GLN A 328 -9.30 -7.73 25.76
C GLN A 328 -10.11 -8.22 26.98
N SER A 329 -11.24 -8.90 26.80
CA SER A 329 -12.06 -9.46 27.88
C SER A 329 -11.51 -10.78 28.41
N GLY A 330 -10.56 -11.40 27.72
CA GLY A 330 -10.04 -12.73 28.00
C GLY A 330 -10.80 -13.86 27.32
N ALA A 331 -11.78 -13.54 26.47
CA ALA A 331 -12.50 -14.55 25.69
C ALA A 331 -11.60 -15.07 24.56
N GLU A 332 -11.53 -16.41 24.42
CA GLU A 332 -10.77 -17.03 23.33
C GLU A 332 -11.41 -16.70 21.97
N LYS A 333 -10.63 -16.09 21.09
CA LYS A 333 -11.03 -15.73 19.71
C LYS A 333 -10.44 -16.68 18.68
N ILE A 334 -9.27 -17.22 18.95
CA ILE A 334 -8.59 -18.19 18.08
C ILE A 334 -8.11 -19.34 18.95
N ALA A 335 -8.62 -20.54 18.69
CA ALA A 335 -8.27 -21.75 19.44
C ALA A 335 -6.82 -22.17 19.18
N LYS A 336 -6.24 -22.94 20.09
CA LYS A 336 -4.86 -23.42 19.98
C LYS A 336 -4.59 -24.12 18.64
N GLY A 337 -3.60 -23.61 17.91
CA GLY A 337 -3.17 -24.12 16.61
C GLY A 337 -4.07 -23.75 15.43
N ALA A 338 -5.21 -23.10 15.66
CA ALA A 338 -6.04 -22.53 14.59
C ALA A 338 -5.41 -21.25 14.05
N LYS A 339 -5.76 -20.91 12.79
CA LYS A 339 -5.36 -19.69 12.10
C LYS A 339 -6.60 -18.99 11.55
N LEU A 340 -6.52 -17.68 11.39
CA LEU A 340 -7.57 -16.93 10.70
C LEU A 340 -7.36 -17.01 9.18
N ASP A 341 -8.46 -17.17 8.46
CA ASP A 341 -8.50 -17.01 7.02
C ASP A 341 -8.64 -15.53 6.61
N ASP A 342 -8.52 -15.24 5.32
CA ASP A 342 -8.61 -13.88 4.79
C ASP A 342 -9.97 -13.23 5.07
N GLY A 343 -11.06 -14.02 5.11
CA GLY A 343 -12.39 -13.51 5.42
C GLY A 343 -12.51 -13.04 6.87
N ALA A 344 -11.98 -13.81 7.81
CA ALA A 344 -11.93 -13.45 9.22
C ALA A 344 -11.00 -12.25 9.49
N LEU A 345 -9.89 -12.16 8.77
CA LEU A 345 -8.98 -11.02 8.84
C LEU A 345 -9.65 -9.74 8.29
N ALA A 346 -10.33 -9.83 7.15
CA ALA A 346 -11.01 -8.69 6.50
C ALA A 346 -12.22 -8.15 7.29
N THR A 347 -12.69 -8.87 8.29
CA THR A 347 -13.84 -8.51 9.14
C THR A 347 -13.49 -8.35 10.62
N MET A 348 -12.20 -8.28 10.95
CA MET A 348 -11.73 -8.20 12.33
C MET A 348 -12.18 -6.89 13.00
N ASP A 349 -12.92 -7.00 14.12
CA ASP A 349 -13.51 -5.86 14.86
C ASP A 349 -13.18 -5.84 16.36
N TRP A 350 -12.32 -6.75 16.82
CA TRP A 350 -11.95 -6.96 18.22
C TRP A 350 -10.43 -6.77 18.42
N PHE A 351 -10.05 -6.34 19.63
CA PHE A 351 -8.63 -6.19 19.99
C PHE A 351 -8.15 -7.34 20.88
N VAL A 352 -6.88 -7.70 20.70
CA VAL A 352 -6.23 -8.74 21.50
C VAL A 352 -5.96 -8.28 22.94
N LYS A 353 -5.82 -9.23 23.85
CA LYS A 353 -5.40 -8.97 25.23
C LYS A 353 -4.07 -8.21 25.25
N GLY A 354 -4.03 -7.11 26.04
CA GLY A 354 -2.85 -6.26 26.16
C GLY A 354 -2.95 -4.95 25.39
N VAL A 355 -3.96 -4.79 24.51
CA VAL A 355 -4.33 -3.48 23.96
C VAL A 355 -5.16 -2.74 25.00
N GLU A 356 -4.81 -1.49 25.34
CA GLU A 356 -5.46 -0.63 26.31
C GLU A 356 -5.85 0.71 25.67
N GLY A 357 -7.06 1.16 25.91
CA GLY A 357 -7.67 2.32 25.25
C GLY A 357 -8.53 1.89 24.07
N ALA A 358 -9.73 2.44 23.94
CA ALA A 358 -10.64 2.31 22.80
C ALA A 358 -11.69 3.44 22.92
#